data_ddb6beebe827fc2d996b82d3af30209a
#
_entry.id   ddb6beebe827fc2d996b82d3af30209a
#
_cell.length_a   1.000
_cell.length_b   1.000
_cell.length_c   1.000
_cell.angle_alpha   90.00
_cell.angle_beta   90.00
_cell.angle_gamma   90.00
#
_symmetry.space_group_name_H-M   'P 1'
#
loop_
_entity.id
_entity.type
_entity.pdbx_description
1 polymer ?
#
loop_
_entity_poly.entity_id
_entity_poly.type
_entity_poly.pdbx_seq_one_letter_code
_entity_poly.pdbx_strand_id
1 'polypeptide(L)'
;MFDETQEKIMNAAMELIMEKGYGSATTREIAVRAGVNECTLFRKFAGKKDIVLSAMTMPAWNPQLKESDFRWTGDLTEDLTNFSRVYMQKVTPRMVQVSIGLQSPELFEETAPGILQIPMTCKNVLREYFAKMGEKGIIRSRDYEGMAVQFLAMNFGFVFFKASFGNRLTATEQEDYIRGSVERFVDGIG
;
A
#
# COMPACT_ATOMS: atom_id res chain seq x y z
N MET A 1 -14.59 -7.24 -17.15
CA MET A 1 -13.40 -8.14 -17.11
C MET A 1 -12.50 -7.67 -18.22
N PHE A 2 -11.22 -7.41 -17.96
CA PHE A 2 -10.26 -7.03 -18.99
C PHE A 2 -9.84 -8.26 -19.82
N ASP A 3 -9.52 -8.06 -21.10
CA ASP A 3 -8.93 -9.11 -21.92
C ASP A 3 -7.41 -9.18 -21.73
N GLU A 4 -6.78 -10.26 -22.19
CA GLU A 4 -5.32 -10.50 -22.03
C GLU A 4 -4.47 -9.34 -22.59
N THR A 5 -4.90 -8.72 -23.69
CA THR A 5 -4.18 -7.58 -24.28
C THR A 5 -4.27 -6.35 -23.39
N GLN A 6 -5.44 -6.09 -22.80
CA GLN A 6 -5.62 -4.99 -21.85
C GLN A 6 -4.78 -5.21 -20.60
N GLU A 7 -4.73 -6.43 -20.06
CA GLU A 7 -3.89 -6.76 -18.91
C GLU A 7 -2.40 -6.58 -19.19
N LYS A 8 -1.91 -7.00 -20.36
CA LYS A 8 -0.52 -6.76 -20.80
C LYS A 8 -0.20 -5.27 -20.87
N ILE A 9 -1.08 -4.46 -21.44
CA ILE A 9 -0.90 -3.01 -21.54
C ILE A 9 -0.88 -2.36 -20.16
N MET A 10 -1.82 -2.72 -19.28
CA MET A 10 -1.88 -2.20 -17.90
C MET A 10 -0.63 -2.56 -17.10
N ASN A 11 -0.19 -3.82 -17.15
CA ASN A 11 1.02 -4.27 -16.46
C ASN A 11 2.26 -3.53 -16.97
N ALA A 12 2.43 -3.41 -18.28
CA ALA A 12 3.54 -2.67 -18.90
C ALA A 12 3.55 -1.19 -18.50
N ALA A 13 2.38 -0.56 -18.44
CA ALA A 13 2.25 0.84 -18.02
C ALA A 13 2.67 1.02 -16.56
N MET A 14 2.17 0.19 -15.66
CA MET A 14 2.46 0.30 -14.24
C MET A 14 3.93 0.02 -13.93
N GLU A 15 4.57 -0.92 -14.63
CA GLU A 15 6.01 -1.18 -14.52
C GLU A 15 6.85 0.01 -14.97
N LEU A 16 6.52 0.61 -16.12
CA LEU A 16 7.20 1.82 -16.59
C LEU A 16 7.04 3.00 -15.63
N ILE A 17 5.85 3.15 -15.05
CA ILE A 17 5.58 4.20 -14.07
C ILE A 17 6.39 4.01 -12.79
N MET A 18 6.54 2.77 -12.31
CA MET A 18 7.43 2.49 -11.17
C MET A 18 8.89 2.82 -11.48
N GLU A 19 9.35 2.54 -12.70
CA GLU A 19 10.74 2.78 -13.10
C GLU A 19 11.10 4.25 -13.25
N LYS A 20 10.21 5.07 -13.79
CA LYS A 20 10.54 6.45 -14.19
C LYS A 20 9.46 7.51 -13.94
N GLY A 21 8.42 7.14 -13.23
CA GLY A 21 7.29 8.01 -12.92
C GLY A 21 6.30 8.18 -14.06
N TYR A 22 5.08 8.63 -13.71
CA TYR A 22 3.99 8.83 -14.67
C TYR A 22 4.35 9.82 -15.79
N GLY A 23 4.92 10.97 -15.45
CA GLY A 23 5.24 12.00 -16.45
C GLY A 23 6.16 11.51 -17.57
N SER A 24 7.14 10.67 -17.24
CA SER A 24 8.16 10.19 -18.18
C SER A 24 7.74 8.94 -18.99
N ALA A 25 6.71 8.20 -18.56
CA ALA A 25 6.22 7.05 -19.28
C ALA A 25 5.36 7.48 -20.48
N THR A 26 5.67 6.98 -21.69
CA THR A 26 4.93 7.29 -22.93
C THR A 26 4.08 6.11 -23.40
N THR A 27 2.98 6.39 -24.10
CA THR A 27 2.11 5.35 -24.71
C THR A 27 2.88 4.46 -25.68
N ARG A 28 3.84 5.02 -26.41
CA ARG A 28 4.71 4.28 -27.32
C ARG A 28 5.56 3.25 -26.58
N GLU A 29 6.19 3.63 -25.46
CA GLU A 29 7.00 2.70 -24.66
C GLU A 29 6.14 1.65 -23.98
N ILE A 30 4.94 2.02 -23.53
CA ILE A 30 3.97 1.09 -22.98
C ILE A 30 3.59 0.05 -24.04
N ALA A 31 3.28 0.47 -25.27
CA ALA A 31 2.93 -0.44 -26.35
C ALA A 31 4.09 -1.40 -26.68
N VAL A 32 5.33 -0.87 -26.77
CA VAL A 32 6.53 -1.69 -27.01
C VAL A 32 6.71 -2.73 -25.89
N ARG A 33 6.63 -2.34 -24.64
CA ARG A 33 6.79 -3.24 -23.48
C ARG A 33 5.66 -4.29 -23.42
N ALA A 34 4.44 -3.90 -23.77
CA ALA A 34 3.29 -4.81 -23.83
C ALA A 34 3.33 -5.77 -25.02
N GLY A 35 4.25 -5.60 -25.96
CA GLY A 35 4.35 -6.41 -27.19
C GLY A 35 3.21 -6.13 -28.17
N VAL A 36 2.67 -4.90 -28.18
CA VAL A 36 1.60 -4.48 -29.09
C VAL A 36 2.00 -3.23 -29.87
N ASN A 37 1.29 -2.92 -30.95
CA ASN A 37 1.44 -1.63 -31.61
C ASN A 37 0.61 -0.55 -30.91
N GLU A 38 1.00 0.71 -31.06
CA GLU A 38 0.35 1.84 -30.42
C GLU A 38 -1.12 2.03 -30.86
N CYS A 39 -1.45 1.66 -32.10
CA CYS A 39 -2.85 1.65 -32.57
C CYS A 39 -3.72 0.65 -31.78
N THR A 40 -3.16 -0.51 -31.42
CA THR A 40 -3.85 -1.50 -30.58
C THR A 40 -4.08 -0.95 -29.19
N LEU A 41 -3.10 -0.25 -28.61
CA LEU A 41 -3.25 0.43 -27.30
C LEU A 41 -4.40 1.44 -27.35
N PHE A 42 -4.42 2.35 -28.33
CA PHE A 42 -5.48 3.37 -28.46
C PHE A 42 -6.85 2.81 -28.82
N ARG A 43 -6.93 1.61 -29.40
CA ARG A 43 -8.21 0.92 -29.58
C ARG A 43 -8.78 0.39 -28.26
N LYS A 44 -7.93 0.10 -27.26
CA LYS A 44 -8.30 -0.50 -25.97
C LYS A 44 -8.46 0.53 -24.85
N PHE A 45 -7.74 1.65 -24.92
CA PHE A 45 -7.70 2.68 -23.91
C PHE A 45 -7.65 4.08 -24.55
N ALA A 46 -8.32 5.05 -23.95
CA ALA A 46 -8.32 6.44 -24.42
C ALA A 46 -6.94 7.12 -24.32
N GLY A 47 -6.05 6.61 -23.46
CA GLY A 47 -4.71 7.11 -23.26
C GLY A 47 -4.06 6.58 -22.00
N LYS A 48 -2.88 7.12 -21.66
CA LYS A 48 -2.08 6.69 -20.51
C LYS A 48 -2.85 6.79 -19.18
N LYS A 49 -3.62 7.85 -18.97
CA LYS A 49 -4.45 8.05 -17.78
C LYS A 49 -5.49 6.94 -17.63
N ASP A 50 -6.20 6.62 -18.69
CA ASP A 50 -7.21 5.57 -18.70
C ASP A 50 -6.60 4.19 -18.38
N ILE A 51 -5.41 3.89 -18.92
CA ILE A 51 -4.65 2.67 -18.61
C ILE A 51 -4.37 2.57 -17.11
N VAL A 52 -3.87 3.65 -16.51
CA VAL A 52 -3.53 3.70 -15.07
C VAL A 52 -4.77 3.52 -14.20
N LEU A 53 -5.83 4.26 -14.46
CA LEU A 53 -7.06 4.18 -13.68
C LEU A 53 -7.68 2.78 -13.79
N SER A 54 -7.64 2.16 -14.98
CA SER A 54 -8.06 0.78 -15.19
C SER A 54 -7.17 -0.20 -14.40
N ALA A 55 -5.83 -0.04 -14.44
CA ALA A 55 -4.90 -0.88 -13.69
C ALA A 55 -5.15 -0.79 -12.17
N MET A 56 -5.47 0.38 -11.64
CA MET A 56 -5.78 0.60 -10.21
C MET A 56 -7.04 -0.14 -9.74
N THR A 57 -7.86 -0.67 -10.66
CA THR A 57 -8.99 -1.56 -10.28
C THR A 57 -8.57 -3.02 -10.10
N MET A 58 -7.34 -3.38 -10.54
CA MET A 58 -6.84 -4.75 -10.43
C MET A 58 -6.19 -5.01 -9.07
N PRO A 59 -6.45 -6.18 -8.43
CA PRO A 59 -5.82 -6.54 -7.15
C PRO A 59 -4.28 -6.56 -7.20
N ALA A 60 -3.69 -6.81 -8.38
CA ALA A 60 -2.24 -6.82 -8.58
C ALA A 60 -1.60 -5.43 -8.38
N TRP A 61 -2.36 -4.35 -8.60
CA TRP A 61 -1.88 -2.97 -8.53
C TRP A 61 -2.52 -2.14 -7.41
N ASN A 62 -3.63 -2.62 -6.87
CA ASN A 62 -4.30 -2.01 -5.72
C ASN A 62 -4.86 -3.14 -4.83
N PRO A 63 -4.09 -3.60 -3.83
CA PRO A 63 -4.54 -4.68 -2.96
C PRO A 63 -5.75 -4.22 -2.18
N GLN A 64 -6.80 -5.06 -2.22
CA GLN A 64 -7.98 -4.86 -1.41
C GLN A 64 -7.64 -5.26 0.04
N LEU A 65 -7.54 -4.27 0.92
CA LEU A 65 -7.39 -4.50 2.35
C LEU A 65 -8.69 -4.12 3.03
N LYS A 66 -9.29 -5.09 3.74
CA LYS A 66 -10.59 -4.97 4.39
C LYS A 66 -10.43 -5.15 5.90
N GLU A 67 -11.36 -4.60 6.65
CA GLU A 67 -11.45 -4.80 8.10
C GLU A 67 -11.46 -6.29 8.48
N SER A 68 -12.16 -7.12 7.69
CA SER A 68 -12.23 -8.57 7.88
C SER A 68 -10.91 -9.34 7.74
N ASP A 69 -9.86 -8.70 7.18
CA ASP A 69 -8.53 -9.31 7.07
C ASP A 69 -7.80 -9.35 8.42
N PHE A 70 -8.25 -8.54 9.40
CA PHE A 70 -7.68 -8.45 10.73
C PHE A 70 -8.47 -9.28 11.73
N ARG A 71 -7.77 -10.11 12.48
CA ARG A 71 -8.34 -10.92 13.57
C ARG A 71 -7.78 -10.43 14.90
N TRP A 72 -8.66 -10.33 15.89
CA TRP A 72 -8.34 -9.81 17.21
C TRP A 72 -8.60 -10.88 18.27
N THR A 73 -7.55 -11.25 19.02
CA THR A 73 -7.60 -12.23 20.11
C THR A 73 -7.88 -11.55 21.46
N GLY A 74 -7.50 -10.27 21.56
CA GLY A 74 -7.55 -9.49 22.80
C GLY A 74 -6.20 -9.45 23.52
N ASP A 75 -5.18 -10.15 23.01
CA ASP A 75 -3.78 -9.96 23.41
C ASP A 75 -3.15 -8.87 22.54
N LEU A 76 -2.73 -7.79 23.20
CA LEU A 76 -2.24 -6.58 22.51
C LEU A 76 -1.01 -6.86 21.64
N THR A 77 -0.07 -7.66 22.14
CA THR A 77 1.18 -7.97 21.44
C THR A 77 0.91 -8.90 20.25
N GLU A 78 0.12 -9.95 20.46
CA GLU A 78 -0.26 -10.89 19.42
C GLU A 78 -1.04 -10.18 18.29
N ASP A 79 -2.03 -9.37 18.66
CA ASP A 79 -2.93 -8.69 17.75
C ASP A 79 -2.19 -7.67 16.89
N LEU A 80 -1.29 -6.86 17.46
CA LEU A 80 -0.49 -5.88 16.72
C LEU A 80 0.58 -6.54 15.86
N THR A 81 1.12 -7.69 16.28
CA THR A 81 2.03 -8.50 15.47
C THR A 81 1.29 -9.04 14.24
N ASN A 82 0.10 -9.61 14.43
CA ASN A 82 -0.72 -10.12 13.33
C ASN A 82 -1.17 -9.00 12.39
N PHE A 83 -1.55 -7.83 12.91
CA PHE A 83 -1.84 -6.65 12.10
C PHE A 83 -0.66 -6.29 11.20
N SER A 84 0.55 -6.18 11.76
CA SER A 84 1.76 -5.81 11.01
C SER A 84 2.08 -6.82 9.90
N ARG A 85 1.92 -8.11 10.16
CA ARG A 85 2.10 -9.17 9.15
C ARG A 85 1.10 -9.03 8.01
N VAL A 86 -0.19 -8.91 8.32
CA VAL A 86 -1.25 -8.72 7.31
C VAL A 86 -0.99 -7.46 6.50
N TYR A 87 -0.67 -6.35 7.18
CA TYR A 87 -0.36 -5.08 6.53
C TYR A 87 0.80 -5.23 5.53
N MET A 88 1.94 -5.77 5.96
CA MET A 88 3.15 -5.89 5.12
C MET A 88 3.05 -6.97 4.04
N GLN A 89 2.13 -7.94 4.17
CA GLN A 89 1.79 -8.86 3.08
C GLN A 89 1.02 -8.17 1.96
N LYS A 90 0.18 -7.19 2.29
CA LYS A 90 -0.65 -6.46 1.33
C LYS A 90 0.06 -5.21 0.79
N VAL A 91 0.64 -4.42 1.69
CA VAL A 91 1.40 -3.21 1.35
C VAL A 91 2.86 -3.60 1.17
N THR A 92 3.19 -4.05 -0.03
CA THR A 92 4.54 -4.48 -0.39
C THR A 92 5.43 -3.31 -0.85
N PRO A 93 6.77 -3.46 -0.89
CA PRO A 93 7.66 -2.45 -1.49
C PRO A 93 7.25 -2.07 -2.92
N ARG A 94 6.76 -3.03 -3.72
CA ARG A 94 6.24 -2.78 -5.07
C ARG A 94 5.04 -1.83 -5.06
N MET A 95 4.10 -2.02 -4.12
CA MET A 95 2.93 -1.15 -3.99
C MET A 95 3.31 0.28 -3.59
N VAL A 96 4.31 0.43 -2.73
CA VAL A 96 4.85 1.74 -2.35
C VAL A 96 5.50 2.42 -3.56
N GLN A 97 6.28 1.69 -4.38
CA GLN A 97 6.85 2.23 -5.62
C GLN A 97 5.78 2.68 -6.61
N VAL A 98 4.68 1.91 -6.75
CA VAL A 98 3.52 2.32 -7.55
C VAL A 98 2.95 3.65 -7.04
N SER A 99 2.68 3.75 -5.74
CA SER A 99 2.09 4.97 -5.17
C SER A 99 3.00 6.19 -5.32
N ILE A 100 4.32 6.03 -5.21
CA ILE A 100 5.29 7.09 -5.49
C ILE A 100 5.28 7.46 -6.98
N GLY A 101 5.30 6.48 -7.87
CA GLY A 101 5.30 6.70 -9.33
C GLY A 101 4.03 7.40 -9.83
N LEU A 102 2.91 7.24 -9.13
CA LEU A 102 1.63 7.87 -9.44
C LEU A 102 1.46 9.27 -8.83
N GLN A 103 2.40 9.75 -8.02
CA GLN A 103 2.39 11.13 -7.50
C GLN A 103 2.69 12.12 -8.62
N SER A 104 1.68 12.37 -9.44
CA SER A 104 1.68 13.37 -10.51
C SER A 104 0.49 14.28 -10.33
N PRO A 105 0.64 15.63 -10.44
CA PRO A 105 -0.49 16.55 -10.36
C PRO A 105 -1.63 16.20 -11.31
N GLU A 106 -1.31 15.62 -12.47
CA GLU A 106 -2.29 15.20 -13.49
C GLU A 106 -3.17 14.01 -13.07
N LEU A 107 -2.69 13.19 -12.13
CA LEU A 107 -3.36 11.97 -11.68
C LEU A 107 -3.88 12.05 -10.25
N PHE A 108 -3.36 12.98 -9.46
CA PHE A 108 -3.54 12.97 -8.00
C PHE A 108 -5.01 12.94 -7.61
N GLU A 109 -5.84 13.79 -8.23
CA GLU A 109 -7.26 13.89 -7.90
C GLU A 109 -8.03 12.57 -8.13
N GLU A 110 -7.67 11.82 -9.19
CA GLU A 110 -8.33 10.56 -9.49
C GLU A 110 -7.73 9.35 -8.78
N THR A 111 -6.43 9.37 -8.48
CA THR A 111 -5.75 8.24 -7.83
C THR A 111 -5.72 8.33 -6.32
N ALA A 112 -5.77 9.54 -5.75
CA ALA A 112 -5.73 9.76 -4.31
C ALA A 112 -6.81 8.99 -3.53
N PRO A 113 -8.08 8.92 -3.96
CA PRO A 113 -9.09 8.13 -3.25
C PRO A 113 -8.71 6.64 -3.13
N GLY A 114 -8.18 6.04 -4.21
CA GLY A 114 -7.74 4.65 -4.22
C GLY A 114 -6.48 4.42 -3.36
N ILE A 115 -5.51 5.34 -3.42
CA ILE A 115 -4.29 5.28 -2.62
C ILE A 115 -4.60 5.46 -1.13
N LEU A 116 -5.52 6.36 -0.78
CA LEU A 116 -5.91 6.64 0.61
C LEU A 116 -6.78 5.54 1.24
N GLN A 117 -7.41 4.69 0.44
CA GLN A 117 -8.31 3.66 0.96
C GLN A 117 -7.62 2.73 1.97
N ILE A 118 -6.43 2.24 1.66
CA ILE A 118 -5.67 1.32 2.53
C ILE A 118 -5.29 1.98 3.85
N PRO A 119 -4.58 3.14 3.88
CA PRO A 119 -4.22 3.77 5.15
C PRO A 119 -5.44 4.21 5.97
N MET A 120 -6.54 4.63 5.33
CA MET A 120 -7.78 4.99 6.03
C MET A 120 -8.44 3.76 6.68
N THR A 121 -8.52 2.63 5.97
CA THR A 121 -9.03 1.37 6.54
C THR A 121 -8.18 0.94 7.72
N CYS A 122 -6.85 0.89 7.57
CA CYS A 122 -5.92 0.51 8.64
C CYS A 122 -6.02 1.42 9.85
N LYS A 123 -6.04 2.74 9.64
CA LYS A 123 -6.19 3.73 10.71
C LYS A 123 -7.49 3.52 11.50
N ASN A 124 -8.61 3.34 10.80
CA ASN A 124 -9.91 3.18 11.44
C ASN A 124 -9.98 1.88 12.24
N VAL A 125 -9.51 0.77 11.68
CA VAL A 125 -9.47 -0.54 12.36
C VAL A 125 -8.60 -0.48 13.61
N LEU A 126 -7.40 0.11 13.54
CA LEU A 126 -6.52 0.29 14.70
C LEU A 126 -7.15 1.20 15.77
N ARG A 127 -7.74 2.32 15.37
CA ARG A 127 -8.39 3.25 16.30
C ARG A 127 -9.50 2.55 17.08
N GLU A 128 -10.35 1.78 16.41
CA GLU A 128 -11.43 1.02 17.04
C GLU A 128 -10.90 -0.08 17.96
N TYR A 129 -9.84 -0.76 17.54
CA TYR A 129 -9.15 -1.74 18.37
C TYR A 129 -8.58 -1.12 19.64
N PHE A 130 -7.83 -0.01 19.53
CA PHE A 130 -7.28 0.69 20.69
C PHE A 130 -8.37 1.24 21.62
N ALA A 131 -9.48 1.73 21.09
CA ALA A 131 -10.62 2.15 21.91
C ALA A 131 -11.16 1.00 22.76
N LYS A 132 -11.37 -0.19 22.17
CA LYS A 132 -11.79 -1.40 22.89
C LYS A 132 -10.78 -1.83 23.95
N MET A 133 -9.46 -1.72 23.67
CA MET A 133 -8.42 -2.04 24.65
C MET A 133 -8.36 -1.01 25.80
N GLY A 134 -8.64 0.26 25.51
CA GLY A 134 -8.77 1.31 26.50
C GLY A 134 -9.99 1.12 27.42
N GLU A 135 -11.14 0.70 26.89
CA GLU A 135 -12.33 0.34 27.65
C GLU A 135 -12.07 -0.82 28.63
N LYS A 136 -11.23 -1.77 28.23
CA LYS A 136 -10.78 -2.88 29.09
C LYS A 136 -9.70 -2.49 30.10
N GLY A 137 -9.21 -1.25 30.07
CA GLY A 137 -8.15 -0.77 30.95
C GLY A 137 -6.75 -1.31 30.63
N ILE A 138 -6.56 -1.90 29.44
CA ILE A 138 -5.26 -2.44 28.99
C ILE A 138 -4.36 -1.30 28.51
N ILE A 139 -4.94 -0.26 27.87
CA ILE A 139 -4.24 0.93 27.36
C ILE A 139 -4.62 2.14 28.23
N ARG A 140 -3.62 2.92 28.63
CA ARG A 140 -3.82 4.12 29.46
C ARG A 140 -4.17 5.35 28.65
N SER A 141 -3.57 5.51 27.46
CA SER A 141 -3.84 6.64 26.57
C SER A 141 -5.29 6.62 26.07
N ARG A 142 -5.85 7.82 25.87
CA ARG A 142 -7.15 8.01 25.23
C ARG A 142 -7.05 8.63 23.84
N ASP A 143 -5.83 8.90 23.35
CA ASP A 143 -5.57 9.35 21.98
C ASP A 143 -5.45 8.14 21.03
N TYR A 144 -6.56 7.46 20.83
CA TYR A 144 -6.61 6.25 20.00
C TYR A 144 -6.31 6.52 18.51
N GLU A 145 -6.62 7.72 18.03
CA GLU A 145 -6.31 8.12 16.65
C GLU A 145 -4.80 8.36 16.48
N GLY A 146 -4.19 9.11 17.38
CA GLY A 146 -2.74 9.33 17.37
C GLY A 146 -1.95 8.03 17.46
N MET A 147 -2.37 7.11 18.34
CA MET A 147 -1.78 5.77 18.45
C MET A 147 -1.93 4.97 17.14
N ALA A 148 -3.10 5.00 16.51
CA ALA A 148 -3.34 4.31 15.24
C ALA A 148 -2.44 4.86 14.13
N VAL A 149 -2.30 6.19 14.03
CA VAL A 149 -1.43 6.86 13.06
C VAL A 149 0.05 6.53 13.33
N GLN A 150 0.49 6.55 14.58
CA GLN A 150 1.88 6.22 14.95
C GLN A 150 2.21 4.77 14.59
N PHE A 151 1.35 3.82 14.96
CA PHE A 151 1.57 2.42 14.66
C PHE A 151 1.57 2.14 13.15
N LEU A 152 0.63 2.76 12.42
CA LEU A 152 0.59 2.66 10.97
C LEU A 152 1.83 3.27 10.31
N ALA A 153 2.30 4.43 10.79
CA ALA A 153 3.50 5.09 10.28
C ALA A 153 4.77 4.24 10.47
N MET A 154 4.91 3.55 11.61
CA MET A 154 6.01 2.62 11.84
C MET A 154 6.02 1.49 10.79
N ASN A 155 4.87 0.87 10.54
CA ASN A 155 4.74 -0.21 9.56
C ASN A 155 5.01 0.30 8.14
N PHE A 156 4.38 1.41 7.74
CA PHE A 156 4.58 2.01 6.43
C PHE A 156 6.04 2.45 6.23
N GLY A 157 6.65 3.09 7.23
CA GLY A 157 8.03 3.56 7.17
C GLY A 157 9.01 2.44 6.84
N PHE A 158 8.86 1.26 7.45
CA PHE A 158 9.70 0.11 7.13
C PHE A 158 9.54 -0.34 5.67
N VAL A 159 8.29 -0.49 5.20
CA VAL A 159 8.02 -0.88 3.81
C VAL A 159 8.55 0.18 2.84
N PHE A 160 8.37 1.47 3.16
CA PHE A 160 8.90 2.58 2.37
C PHE A 160 10.42 2.56 2.28
N PHE A 161 11.12 2.32 3.38
CA PHE A 161 12.59 2.21 3.39
C PHE A 161 13.07 1.03 2.54
N LYS A 162 12.42 -0.12 2.64
CA LYS A 162 12.74 -1.28 1.80
C LYS A 162 12.45 -1.01 0.31
N ALA A 163 11.36 -0.30 0.00
CA ALA A 163 11.02 0.09 -1.37
C ALA A 163 12.01 1.08 -1.98
N SER A 164 12.45 2.09 -1.19
CA SER A 164 13.28 3.19 -1.68
C SER A 164 14.77 2.87 -1.67
N PHE A 165 15.24 2.11 -0.67
CA PHE A 165 16.68 1.93 -0.41
C PHE A 165 17.11 0.46 -0.39
N GLY A 166 16.18 -0.50 -0.46
CA GLY A 166 16.47 -1.92 -0.32
C GLY A 166 17.18 -2.21 1.01
N ASN A 167 18.22 -3.05 0.95
CA ASN A 167 19.03 -3.36 2.13
C ASN A 167 20.15 -2.34 2.42
N ARG A 168 20.26 -1.25 1.64
CA ARG A 168 21.29 -0.22 1.85
C ARG A 168 21.09 0.59 3.13
N LEU A 169 19.83 0.81 3.53
CA LEU A 169 19.51 1.52 4.77
C LEU A 169 19.51 0.59 5.97
N THR A 170 18.93 -0.61 5.83
CA THR A 170 18.87 -1.62 6.89
C THR A 170 18.77 -3.01 6.30
N ALA A 171 19.54 -3.95 6.85
CA ALA A 171 19.45 -5.37 6.54
C ALA A 171 18.45 -6.11 7.45
N THR A 172 17.75 -5.40 8.36
CA THR A 172 16.77 -6.00 9.27
C THR A 172 15.70 -6.75 8.48
N GLU A 173 15.47 -8.00 8.84
CA GLU A 173 14.42 -8.81 8.26
C GLU A 173 13.04 -8.37 8.79
N GLN A 174 11.99 -8.60 8.00
CA GLN A 174 10.64 -8.11 8.28
C GLN A 174 10.12 -8.60 9.64
N GLU A 175 10.28 -9.89 9.95
CA GLU A 175 9.80 -10.48 11.22
C GLU A 175 10.55 -9.93 12.44
N ASP A 176 11.86 -9.68 12.33
CA ASP A 176 12.63 -9.06 13.41
C ASP A 176 12.22 -7.62 13.64
N TYR A 177 11.95 -6.89 12.56
CA TYR A 177 11.41 -5.53 12.65
C TYR A 177 10.04 -5.51 13.33
N ILE A 178 9.12 -6.38 12.91
CA ILE A 178 7.77 -6.47 13.47
C ILE A 178 7.85 -6.73 14.98
N ARG A 179 8.58 -7.78 15.37
CA ARG A 179 8.74 -8.15 16.78
C ARG A 179 9.23 -6.99 17.63
N GLY A 180 10.37 -6.40 17.25
CA GLY A 180 10.97 -5.32 18.04
C GLY A 180 10.16 -4.02 18.02
N SER A 181 9.43 -3.73 16.94
CA SER A 181 8.58 -2.54 16.85
C SER A 181 7.32 -2.68 17.71
N VAL A 182 6.67 -3.85 17.66
CA VAL A 182 5.47 -4.14 18.46
C VAL A 182 5.81 -4.13 19.95
N GLU A 183 6.89 -4.80 20.38
CA GLU A 183 7.36 -4.78 21.77
C GLU A 183 7.48 -3.33 22.30
N ARG A 184 8.27 -2.50 21.62
CA ARG A 184 8.50 -1.11 22.04
C ARG A 184 7.22 -0.26 22.03
N PHE A 185 6.32 -0.51 21.06
CA PHE A 185 5.07 0.22 20.98
C PHE A 185 4.14 -0.16 22.15
N VAL A 186 4.01 -1.46 22.44
CA VAL A 186 3.18 -1.97 23.54
C VAL A 186 3.69 -1.47 24.88
N ASP A 187 5.01 -1.53 25.13
CA ASP A 187 5.63 -1.00 26.35
C ASP A 187 5.37 0.49 26.55
N GLY A 188 5.24 1.24 25.46
CA GLY A 188 5.00 2.69 25.51
C GLY A 188 3.54 3.10 25.78
N ILE A 189 2.58 2.20 25.61
CA ILE A 189 1.14 2.50 25.71
C ILE A 189 0.42 1.75 26.84
N GLY A 190 1.07 0.76 27.46
CA GLY A 190 0.57 -0.07 28.57
C GLY A 190 0.52 0.61 29.94
#